data_a9efa6f997692019ef074010ecd0c603
#
_entry.id   a9efa6f997692019ef074010ecd0c603
#
_cell.length_a   1.000
_cell.length_b   1.000
_cell.length_c   1.000
_cell.angle_alpha   90.00
_cell.angle_beta   90.00
_cell.angle_gamma   90.00
#
_symmetry.space_group_name_H-M   'P 1'
#
loop_
_entity.id
_entity.type
_entity.pdbx_description
1 polymer ?
#
loop_
_entity_poly.entity_id
_entity_poly.type
_entity_poly.pdbx_seq_one_letter_code
_entity_poly.pdbx_strand_id
1 'polypeptide(L)'
;MRPLTDACPKPLLTVRGKPLIVYHLEALAAAGVQDVVINTAWLEEQFPAALGDGQRWGLRLHYSMEQRDHGGALETAGGIAKALPQLAPDGVSPFWVVSGDVFLPGFDFPAAAVAAFAARARLGQLWLVPNAPHHPQGDFGLSDEGLALREAPEKLTWASVGLFRPALFADVPVGTRLALRPKLDEALAAGRLGAQRWAGAWTDVGTVERLAGLQ
;
A
#
# COMPACT_ATOMS: atom_id res chain seq x y z
N MET A 1 14.78 -12.67 0.23
CA MET A 1 15.10 -11.96 -1.05
C MET A 1 16.60 -11.71 -1.23
N ARG A 2 17.44 -11.87 -0.19
CA ARG A 2 18.91 -11.86 -0.37
C ARG A 2 19.34 -12.99 -1.31
N PRO A 3 20.35 -12.78 -2.17
CA PRO A 3 21.20 -11.58 -2.25
C PRO A 3 20.63 -10.43 -3.09
N LEU A 4 19.52 -10.62 -3.84
CA LEU A 4 18.97 -9.61 -4.75
C LEU A 4 18.71 -8.27 -4.06
N THR A 5 18.16 -8.31 -2.84
CA THR A 5 17.81 -7.09 -2.08
C THR A 5 19.01 -6.44 -1.37
N ASP A 6 20.20 -7.00 -1.46
CA ASP A 6 21.41 -6.34 -0.95
C ASP A 6 21.85 -5.20 -1.88
N ALA A 7 21.54 -5.31 -3.20
CA ALA A 7 21.91 -4.34 -4.23
C ALA A 7 20.74 -3.55 -4.83
N CYS A 8 19.49 -4.01 -4.66
CA CYS A 8 18.32 -3.39 -5.27
C CYS A 8 17.11 -3.44 -4.31
N PRO A 9 16.40 -2.32 -4.04
CA PRO A 9 15.17 -2.34 -3.26
C PRO A 9 14.12 -3.25 -3.92
N LYS A 10 13.34 -4.00 -3.12
CA LYS A 10 12.30 -4.90 -3.66
C LYS A 10 11.38 -4.26 -4.69
N PRO A 11 10.85 -3.03 -4.47
CA PRO A 11 9.95 -2.39 -5.45
C PRO A 11 10.61 -2.10 -6.81
N LEU A 12 11.94 -2.06 -6.86
CA LEU A 12 12.69 -1.85 -8.10
C LEU A 12 13.12 -3.17 -8.79
N LEU A 13 12.90 -4.32 -8.15
CA LEU A 13 13.10 -5.62 -8.81
C LEU A 13 12.12 -5.76 -9.97
N THR A 14 12.60 -6.35 -11.08
CA THR A 14 11.82 -6.43 -12.32
C THR A 14 10.98 -7.70 -12.40
N VAL A 15 9.77 -7.55 -12.90
CA VAL A 15 8.88 -8.61 -13.37
C VAL A 15 8.59 -8.33 -14.83
N ARG A 16 8.85 -9.31 -15.70
CA ARG A 16 8.69 -9.16 -17.17
C ARG A 16 9.35 -7.89 -17.71
N GLY A 17 10.59 -7.62 -17.27
CA GLY A 17 11.39 -6.47 -17.71
C GLY A 17 10.98 -5.10 -17.14
N LYS A 18 10.01 -5.01 -16.23
CA LYS A 18 9.51 -3.76 -15.63
C LYS A 18 9.62 -3.82 -14.10
N PRO A 19 10.12 -2.78 -13.40
CA PRO A 19 10.13 -2.73 -11.94
C PRO A 19 8.73 -2.89 -11.35
N LEU A 20 8.61 -3.63 -10.23
CA LEU A 20 7.32 -3.90 -9.56
C LEU A 20 6.51 -2.63 -9.30
N ILE A 21 7.15 -1.60 -8.76
CA ILE A 21 6.48 -0.34 -8.43
C ILE A 21 5.91 0.35 -9.68
N VAL A 22 6.49 0.16 -10.86
CA VAL A 22 6.05 0.81 -12.10
C VAL A 22 4.67 0.32 -12.53
N TYR A 23 4.29 -0.93 -12.24
CA TYR A 23 2.93 -1.42 -12.48
C TYR A 23 1.89 -0.60 -11.72
N HIS A 24 2.20 -0.24 -10.46
CA HIS A 24 1.31 0.61 -9.65
C HIS A 24 1.29 2.06 -10.15
N LEU A 25 2.45 2.62 -10.51
CA LEU A 25 2.54 3.99 -11.02
C LEU A 25 1.72 4.16 -12.30
N GLU A 26 1.83 3.20 -13.23
CA GLU A 26 1.03 3.22 -14.47
C GLU A 26 -0.47 3.10 -14.20
N ALA A 27 -0.88 2.21 -13.29
CA ALA A 27 -2.29 2.04 -12.92
C ALA A 27 -2.84 3.27 -12.19
N LEU A 28 -2.08 3.89 -11.29
CA LEU A 28 -2.44 5.13 -10.61
C LEU A 28 -2.58 6.29 -11.61
N ALA A 29 -1.66 6.42 -12.56
CA ALA A 29 -1.71 7.42 -13.63
C ALA A 29 -2.97 7.24 -14.50
N ALA A 30 -3.27 6.00 -14.90
CA ALA A 30 -4.47 5.66 -15.67
C ALA A 30 -5.77 5.96 -14.89
N ALA A 31 -5.75 5.87 -13.56
CA ALA A 31 -6.85 6.24 -12.67
C ALA A 31 -7.00 7.76 -12.46
N GLY A 32 -6.11 8.58 -13.05
CA GLY A 32 -6.14 10.04 -12.94
C GLY A 32 -5.50 10.60 -11.67
N VAL A 33 -4.76 9.77 -10.91
CA VAL A 33 -3.92 10.25 -9.80
C VAL A 33 -2.81 11.14 -10.36
N GLN A 34 -2.53 12.24 -9.69
CA GLN A 34 -1.48 13.18 -10.12
C GLN A 34 -0.25 13.14 -9.22
N ASP A 35 -0.44 13.01 -7.90
CA ASP A 35 0.62 13.03 -6.91
C ASP A 35 0.77 11.66 -6.25
N VAL A 36 2.00 11.15 -6.20
CA VAL A 36 2.33 9.89 -5.52
C VAL A 36 3.49 10.12 -4.58
N VAL A 37 3.31 9.76 -3.32
CA VAL A 37 4.39 9.75 -2.33
C VAL A 37 4.96 8.34 -2.24
N ILE A 38 6.27 8.22 -2.40
CA ILE A 38 7.00 6.95 -2.27
C ILE A 38 7.83 7.01 -0.98
N ASN A 39 7.42 6.23 0.02
CA ASN A 39 8.18 6.06 1.25
C ASN A 39 9.37 5.12 1.00
N THR A 40 10.56 5.57 1.32
CA THR A 40 11.80 4.86 1.07
C THR A 40 12.70 4.88 2.31
N ALA A 41 13.41 3.78 2.57
CA ALA A 41 14.40 3.70 3.63
C ALA A 41 15.64 2.91 3.19
N TRP A 42 15.47 1.69 2.69
CA TRP A 42 16.57 0.86 2.22
C TRP A 42 16.98 1.24 0.81
N LEU A 43 18.27 1.59 0.62
CA LEU A 43 18.84 2.02 -0.67
C LEU A 43 18.00 3.14 -1.32
N GLU A 44 17.54 4.08 -0.50
CA GLU A 44 16.50 5.06 -0.86
C GLU A 44 16.86 5.94 -2.05
N GLU A 45 18.15 6.23 -2.26
CA GLU A 45 18.64 7.03 -3.39
C GLU A 45 18.44 6.35 -4.76
N GLN A 46 18.22 5.03 -4.78
CA GLN A 46 17.95 4.33 -6.02
C GLN A 46 16.57 4.63 -6.59
N PHE A 47 15.61 5.02 -5.76
CA PHE A 47 14.26 5.32 -6.22
C PHE A 47 14.20 6.55 -7.14
N PRO A 48 14.68 7.74 -6.74
CA PRO A 48 14.70 8.89 -7.65
C PRO A 48 15.61 8.65 -8.86
N ALA A 49 16.71 7.92 -8.71
CA ALA A 49 17.60 7.57 -9.83
C ALA A 49 16.88 6.69 -10.88
N ALA A 50 16.04 5.74 -10.44
CA ALA A 50 15.33 4.81 -11.34
C ALA A 50 14.01 5.37 -11.89
N LEU A 51 13.28 6.15 -11.08
CA LEU A 51 11.91 6.56 -11.39
C LEU A 51 11.82 8.02 -11.85
N GLY A 52 12.81 8.88 -11.52
CA GLY A 52 12.80 10.31 -11.83
C GLY A 52 11.72 11.06 -11.06
N ASP A 53 11.15 12.07 -11.67
CA ASP A 53 10.08 12.91 -11.10
C ASP A 53 8.65 12.45 -11.43
N GLY A 54 8.50 11.39 -12.22
CA GLY A 54 7.23 10.81 -12.61
C GLY A 54 6.61 11.36 -13.89
N GLN A 55 7.18 12.40 -14.51
CA GLN A 55 6.63 13.04 -15.73
C GLN A 55 6.37 12.05 -16.86
N ARG A 56 7.20 11.01 -17.01
CA ARG A 56 7.01 9.96 -18.04
C ARG A 56 5.69 9.19 -17.92
N TRP A 57 5.04 9.23 -16.78
CA TRP A 57 3.70 8.64 -16.54
C TRP A 57 2.61 9.72 -16.35
N GLY A 58 2.95 11.01 -16.44
CA GLY A 58 2.05 12.11 -16.11
C GLY A 58 1.81 12.27 -14.61
N LEU A 59 2.69 11.72 -13.76
CA LEU A 59 2.64 11.82 -12.31
C LEU A 59 3.64 12.87 -11.80
N ARG A 60 3.44 13.32 -10.56
CA ARG A 60 4.44 13.99 -9.73
C ARG A 60 4.82 13.03 -8.60
N LEU A 61 6.09 12.57 -8.60
CA LEU A 61 6.62 11.69 -7.57
C LEU A 61 7.30 12.50 -6.47
N HIS A 62 6.88 12.25 -5.23
CA HIS A 62 7.44 12.82 -4.02
C HIS A 62 8.12 11.70 -3.22
N TYR A 63 9.39 11.86 -2.89
CA TYR A 63 10.16 10.85 -2.17
C TYR A 63 10.24 11.18 -0.68
N SER A 64 9.63 10.35 0.16
CA SER A 64 9.73 10.43 1.61
C SER A 64 10.91 9.57 2.08
N MET A 65 12.09 10.18 2.18
CA MET A 65 13.34 9.50 2.51
C MET A 65 13.47 9.30 4.02
N GLU A 66 13.12 8.12 4.50
CA GLU A 66 13.03 7.84 5.93
C GLU A 66 14.40 7.56 6.56
N GLN A 67 15.32 6.91 5.82
CA GLN A 67 16.68 6.69 6.31
C GLN A 67 17.42 8.02 6.50
N ARG A 68 17.35 8.92 5.52
CA ARG A 68 17.98 10.23 5.58
C ARG A 68 17.39 11.09 6.71
N ASP A 69 16.07 11.12 6.84
CA ASP A 69 15.38 12.06 7.70
C ASP A 69 15.26 11.57 9.15
N HIS A 70 15.27 10.24 9.37
CA HIS A 70 14.99 9.61 10.67
C HIS A 70 15.96 8.48 11.05
N GLY A 71 16.96 8.17 10.22
CA GLY A 71 17.96 7.14 10.49
C GLY A 71 17.47 5.71 10.32
N GLY A 72 16.29 5.48 9.71
CA GLY A 72 15.73 4.16 9.45
C GLY A 72 14.29 4.16 9.01
N ALA A 73 13.78 2.99 8.66
CA ALA A 73 12.39 2.80 8.26
C ALA A 73 11.42 3.11 9.41
N LEU A 74 10.40 3.90 9.12
CA LEU A 74 9.33 4.26 10.07
C LEU A 74 8.20 3.22 10.09
N GLU A 75 8.29 2.15 9.31
CA GLU A 75 7.20 1.22 9.06
C GLU A 75 6.00 1.92 8.40
N THR A 76 4.95 1.17 8.04
CA THR A 76 3.91 1.71 7.15
C THR A 76 3.11 2.86 7.79
N ALA A 77 2.67 2.73 9.05
CA ALA A 77 1.88 3.79 9.67
C ALA A 77 2.72 5.03 9.99
N GLY A 78 3.97 4.85 10.43
CA GLY A 78 4.89 5.95 10.66
C GLY A 78 5.25 6.69 9.37
N GLY A 79 5.50 5.96 8.28
CA GLY A 79 5.75 6.53 6.96
C GLY A 79 4.54 7.30 6.41
N ILE A 80 3.32 6.78 6.58
CA ILE A 80 2.09 7.48 6.23
C ILE A 80 1.94 8.77 7.04
N ALA A 81 2.15 8.72 8.36
CA ALA A 81 2.05 9.90 9.23
C ALA A 81 3.01 11.02 8.80
N LYS A 82 4.25 10.65 8.41
CA LYS A 82 5.24 11.59 7.83
C LYS A 82 4.74 12.20 6.53
N ALA A 83 4.09 11.41 5.68
CA ALA A 83 3.64 11.81 4.34
C ALA A 83 2.28 12.53 4.32
N LEU A 84 1.52 12.56 5.43
CA LEU A 84 0.17 13.13 5.48
C LEU A 84 0.04 14.55 4.91
N PRO A 85 0.97 15.50 5.13
CA PRO A 85 0.85 16.83 4.55
C PRO A 85 0.83 16.86 3.01
N GLN A 86 1.41 15.83 2.38
CA GLN A 86 1.44 15.67 0.92
C GLN A 86 0.27 14.82 0.43
N LEU A 87 -0.11 13.77 1.19
CA LEU A 87 -1.19 12.83 0.83
C LEU A 87 -2.58 13.48 0.94
N ALA A 88 -2.79 14.30 1.94
CA ALA A 88 -4.05 14.96 2.22
C ALA A 88 -3.82 16.36 2.79
N PRO A 89 -3.42 17.33 1.94
CA PRO A 89 -3.13 18.70 2.39
C PRO A 89 -4.33 19.41 3.00
N ASP A 90 -5.54 18.96 2.69
CA ASP A 90 -6.80 19.43 3.29
C ASP A 90 -7.13 18.77 4.65
N GLY A 91 -6.33 17.78 5.07
CA GLY A 91 -6.51 17.02 6.30
C GLY A 91 -7.69 16.04 6.33
N VAL A 92 -8.45 15.90 5.23
CA VAL A 92 -9.70 15.11 5.22
C VAL A 92 -9.84 14.15 4.03
N SER A 93 -9.28 14.50 2.87
CA SER A 93 -9.40 13.68 1.66
C SER A 93 -8.78 12.30 1.85
N PRO A 94 -9.47 11.24 1.41
CA PRO A 94 -8.92 9.90 1.45
C PRO A 94 -7.80 9.72 0.41
N PHE A 95 -6.88 8.81 0.70
CA PHE A 95 -5.77 8.49 -0.19
C PHE A 95 -5.58 6.99 -0.31
N TRP A 96 -5.05 6.57 -1.45
CA TRP A 96 -4.62 5.20 -1.70
C TRP A 96 -3.29 4.89 -1.01
N VAL A 97 -3.17 3.66 -0.52
CA VAL A 97 -1.90 3.07 -0.09
C VAL A 97 -1.75 1.72 -0.78
N VAL A 98 -0.58 1.47 -1.34
CA VAL A 98 -0.22 0.17 -1.94
C VAL A 98 1.23 -0.15 -1.60
N SER A 99 1.50 -1.40 -1.22
CA SER A 99 2.87 -1.87 -1.02
C SER A 99 3.59 -2.01 -2.36
N GLY A 100 4.80 -1.46 -2.44
CA GLY A 100 5.60 -1.50 -3.67
C GLY A 100 6.19 -2.88 -4.00
N ASP A 101 6.05 -3.88 -3.12
CA ASP A 101 6.56 -5.24 -3.27
C ASP A 101 5.47 -6.29 -3.54
N VAL A 102 4.26 -5.87 -3.87
CA VAL A 102 3.20 -6.76 -4.38
C VAL A 102 3.07 -6.63 -5.89
N PHE A 103 2.80 -7.74 -6.56
CA PHE A 103 2.43 -7.76 -7.97
C PHE A 103 0.91 -7.91 -8.07
N LEU A 104 0.24 -6.88 -8.59
CA LEU A 104 -1.21 -6.71 -8.58
C LEU A 104 -1.71 -6.26 -9.98
N PRO A 105 -1.48 -7.08 -11.03
CA PRO A 105 -1.84 -6.68 -12.39
C PRO A 105 -3.36 -6.58 -12.55
N GLY A 106 -3.81 -5.51 -13.22
CA GLY A 106 -5.23 -5.26 -13.48
C GLY A 106 -6.00 -4.62 -12.32
N PHE A 107 -5.34 -4.22 -11.25
CA PHE A 107 -5.95 -3.35 -10.24
C PHE A 107 -5.88 -1.89 -10.71
N ASP A 108 -7.04 -1.30 -10.94
CA ASP A 108 -7.20 -0.02 -11.64
C ASP A 108 -7.41 1.21 -10.74
N PHE A 109 -7.29 1.05 -9.41
CA PHE A 109 -7.50 2.13 -8.42
C PHE A 109 -8.77 2.96 -8.69
N PRO A 110 -9.96 2.35 -8.68
CA PRO A 110 -11.16 2.95 -9.27
C PRO A 110 -11.63 4.20 -8.53
N ALA A 111 -11.85 5.32 -9.24
CA ALA A 111 -12.38 6.56 -8.67
C ALA A 111 -13.74 6.36 -7.98
N ALA A 112 -14.55 5.42 -8.47
CA ALA A 112 -15.82 5.05 -7.84
C ALA A 112 -15.63 4.49 -6.43
N ALA A 113 -14.54 3.77 -6.16
CA ALA A 113 -14.23 3.28 -4.81
C ALA A 113 -13.87 4.44 -3.87
N VAL A 114 -13.16 5.45 -4.35
CA VAL A 114 -12.85 6.66 -3.57
C VAL A 114 -14.14 7.39 -3.21
N ALA A 115 -15.04 7.60 -4.17
CA ALA A 115 -16.33 8.25 -3.94
C ALA A 115 -17.20 7.46 -2.95
N ALA A 116 -17.30 6.14 -3.11
CA ALA A 116 -18.06 5.27 -2.22
C ALA A 116 -17.46 5.24 -0.79
N PHE A 117 -16.14 5.27 -0.66
CA PHE A 117 -15.45 5.36 0.62
C PHE A 117 -15.66 6.72 1.27
N ALA A 118 -15.57 7.80 0.52
CA ALA A 118 -15.79 9.17 1.00
C ALA A 118 -17.19 9.37 1.58
N ALA A 119 -18.21 8.72 1.00
CA ALA A 119 -19.60 8.77 1.45
C ALA A 119 -19.88 7.99 2.76
N ARG A 120 -18.92 7.19 3.25
CA ARG A 120 -19.07 6.36 4.46
C ARG A 120 -18.22 6.88 5.61
N ALA A 121 -18.65 6.64 6.85
CA ALA A 121 -17.89 7.02 8.06
C ALA A 121 -16.77 6.01 8.40
N ARG A 122 -16.12 5.42 7.39
CA ARG A 122 -15.02 4.47 7.56
C ARG A 122 -13.67 5.19 7.65
N LEU A 123 -12.71 4.62 8.39
CA LEU A 123 -11.34 5.11 8.48
C LEU A 123 -10.39 4.42 7.48
N GLY A 124 -10.72 3.19 7.11
CA GLY A 124 -9.99 2.42 6.12
C GLY A 124 -10.92 1.53 5.30
N GLN A 125 -10.47 1.19 4.09
CA GLN A 125 -11.08 0.22 3.20
C GLN A 125 -9.99 -0.67 2.62
N LEU A 126 -10.08 -1.98 2.82
CA LEU A 126 -9.09 -2.97 2.39
C LEU A 126 -9.59 -3.76 1.17
N TRP A 127 -8.66 -4.21 0.33
CA TRP A 127 -8.92 -5.22 -0.70
C TRP A 127 -8.34 -6.55 -0.25
N LEU A 128 -9.19 -7.57 -0.21
CA LEU A 128 -8.85 -8.91 0.25
C LEU A 128 -8.82 -9.87 -0.93
N VAL A 129 -7.84 -10.77 -0.91
CA VAL A 129 -7.62 -11.80 -1.92
C VAL A 129 -7.68 -13.20 -1.29
N PRO A 130 -7.90 -14.27 -2.09
CA PRO A 130 -7.74 -15.63 -1.61
C PRO A 130 -6.37 -15.86 -0.98
N ASN A 131 -6.32 -16.70 0.04
CA ASN A 131 -5.09 -16.98 0.77
C ASN A 131 -4.09 -17.73 -0.12
N ALA A 132 -2.84 -17.25 -0.10
CA ALA A 132 -1.73 -17.96 -0.73
C ALA A 132 -1.31 -19.17 0.12
N PRO A 133 -0.67 -20.20 -0.47
CA PRO A 133 -0.24 -21.39 0.26
C PRO A 133 0.67 -21.11 1.46
N HIS A 134 1.45 -20.04 1.41
CA HIS A 134 2.35 -19.62 2.48
C HIS A 134 1.67 -18.75 3.56
N HIS A 135 0.41 -18.35 3.35
CA HIS A 135 -0.40 -17.59 4.30
C HIS A 135 -1.84 -18.14 4.38
N PRO A 136 -2.02 -19.40 4.76
CA PRO A 136 -3.31 -20.10 4.67
C PRO A 136 -4.37 -19.59 5.64
N GLN A 137 -3.96 -18.88 6.71
CA GLN A 137 -4.87 -18.40 7.74
C GLN A 137 -5.55 -17.07 7.37
N GLY A 138 -4.99 -16.31 6.41
CA GLY A 138 -5.47 -14.98 6.05
C GLY A 138 -5.38 -13.96 7.20
N ASP A 139 -5.82 -12.74 6.91
CA ASP A 139 -5.73 -11.60 7.84
C ASP A 139 -7.08 -11.20 8.42
N PHE A 140 -8.11 -11.13 7.58
CA PHE A 140 -9.43 -10.59 7.94
C PHE A 140 -10.57 -11.42 7.34
N GLY A 141 -11.64 -11.58 8.11
CA GLY A 141 -12.94 -11.97 7.57
C GLY A 141 -13.63 -10.80 6.85
N LEU A 142 -14.71 -11.11 6.15
CA LEU A 142 -15.53 -10.14 5.43
C LEU A 142 -17.00 -10.34 5.80
N SER A 143 -17.66 -9.28 6.31
CA SER A 143 -19.10 -9.31 6.56
C SER A 143 -19.91 -9.01 5.29
N ASP A 144 -21.21 -9.32 5.31
CA ASP A 144 -22.14 -9.02 4.21
C ASP A 144 -22.29 -7.51 3.97
N GLU A 145 -22.10 -6.68 5.03
CA GLU A 145 -22.12 -5.22 4.95
C GLU A 145 -20.79 -4.63 4.45
N GLY A 146 -19.80 -5.48 4.13
CA GLY A 146 -18.49 -5.07 3.65
C GLY A 146 -17.59 -4.48 4.74
N LEU A 147 -17.69 -4.99 5.98
CA LEU A 147 -16.76 -4.69 7.06
C LEU A 147 -15.71 -5.79 7.18
N ALA A 148 -14.48 -5.39 7.52
CA ALA A 148 -13.46 -6.33 7.93
C ALA A 148 -13.82 -6.91 9.31
N LEU A 149 -13.55 -8.20 9.50
CA LEU A 149 -13.78 -8.91 10.76
C LEU A 149 -12.45 -9.48 11.27
N ARG A 150 -12.25 -9.42 12.59
CA ARG A 150 -11.09 -10.05 13.25
C ARG A 150 -11.22 -11.57 13.23
N GLU A 151 -12.42 -12.05 13.56
CA GLU A 151 -12.76 -13.46 13.59
C GLU A 151 -13.86 -13.77 12.58
N ALA A 152 -13.67 -14.82 11.81
CA ALA A 152 -14.62 -15.35 10.83
C ALA A 152 -14.29 -16.81 10.54
N PRO A 153 -15.26 -17.64 10.09
CA PRO A 153 -15.00 -19.01 9.66
C PRO A 153 -13.98 -19.08 8.51
N GLU A 154 -14.02 -18.11 7.61
CA GLU A 154 -13.07 -17.95 6.52
C GLU A 154 -12.45 -16.55 6.62
N LYS A 155 -11.11 -16.48 6.61
CA LYS A 155 -10.36 -15.23 6.47
C LYS A 155 -9.70 -15.19 5.11
N LEU A 156 -9.49 -14.00 4.62
CA LEU A 156 -8.82 -13.69 3.37
C LEU A 156 -7.55 -12.89 3.66
N THR A 157 -6.60 -12.94 2.74
CA THR A 157 -5.36 -12.17 2.82
C THR A 157 -5.61 -10.73 2.40
N TRP A 158 -5.09 -9.76 3.15
CA TRP A 158 -5.05 -8.38 2.69
C TRP A 158 -4.05 -8.22 1.54
N ALA A 159 -4.53 -7.74 0.40
CA ALA A 159 -3.72 -7.56 -0.81
C ALA A 159 -2.65 -6.47 -0.70
N SER A 160 -2.47 -5.87 0.48
CA SER A 160 -1.58 -4.71 0.72
C SER A 160 -1.95 -3.49 -0.13
N VAL A 161 -3.23 -3.34 -0.45
CA VAL A 161 -3.81 -2.15 -1.06
C VAL A 161 -5.04 -1.70 -0.28
N GLY A 162 -5.20 -0.40 -0.08
CA GLY A 162 -6.33 0.16 0.65
C GLY A 162 -6.52 1.65 0.43
N LEU A 163 -7.70 2.14 0.83
CA LEU A 163 -8.02 3.56 1.00
C LEU A 163 -8.03 3.90 2.48
N PHE A 164 -7.46 5.03 2.84
CA PHE A 164 -7.41 5.48 4.23
C PHE A 164 -7.77 6.95 4.35
N ARG A 165 -8.27 7.34 5.52
CA ARG A 165 -8.44 8.74 5.90
C ARG A 165 -7.28 9.21 6.76
N PRO A 166 -6.86 10.49 6.65
CA PRO A 166 -5.85 11.09 7.53
C PRO A 166 -6.16 10.89 9.02
N ALA A 167 -7.45 10.94 9.39
CA ALA A 167 -7.89 10.77 10.77
C ALA A 167 -7.46 9.44 11.43
N LEU A 168 -7.16 8.39 10.65
CA LEU A 168 -6.63 7.13 11.18
C LEU A 168 -5.21 7.27 11.76
N PHE A 169 -4.47 8.27 11.30
CA PHE A 169 -3.07 8.48 11.62
C PHE A 169 -2.81 9.79 12.40
N ALA A 170 -3.87 10.51 12.75
CA ALA A 170 -3.78 11.85 13.35
C ALA A 170 -3.06 11.86 14.72
N ASP A 171 -3.06 10.76 15.43
CA ASP A 171 -2.40 10.54 16.73
C ASP A 171 -0.98 9.99 16.62
N VAL A 172 -0.48 9.74 15.41
CA VAL A 172 0.87 9.21 15.18
C VAL A 172 1.86 10.36 14.99
N PRO A 173 2.76 10.63 15.96
CA PRO A 173 3.74 11.70 15.81
C PRO A 173 4.69 11.41 14.64
N VAL A 174 5.04 12.47 13.88
CA VAL A 174 6.01 12.35 12.77
C VAL A 174 7.35 11.81 13.31
N GLY A 175 7.93 10.85 12.60
CA GLY A 175 9.16 10.18 13.01
C GLY A 175 8.95 8.97 13.93
N THR A 176 7.72 8.68 14.34
CA THR A 176 7.41 7.45 15.09
C THR A 176 7.51 6.23 14.20
N ARG A 177 8.25 5.22 14.63
CA ARG A 177 8.26 3.91 13.98
C ARG A 177 7.02 3.11 14.40
N LEU A 178 6.08 2.94 13.49
CA LEU A 178 4.82 2.25 13.76
C LEU A 178 4.36 1.42 12.55
N ALA A 179 4.11 0.13 12.78
CA ALA A 179 3.48 -0.75 11.79
C ALA A 179 2.01 -0.35 11.57
N LEU A 180 1.45 -0.68 10.40
CA LEU A 180 0.06 -0.34 10.09
C LEU A 180 -0.96 -1.19 10.89
N ARG A 181 -0.62 -2.43 11.25
CA ARG A 181 -1.55 -3.37 11.89
C ARG A 181 -2.25 -2.81 13.13
N PRO A 182 -1.59 -2.14 14.08
CA PRO A 182 -2.27 -1.53 15.24
C PRO A 182 -3.36 -0.54 14.82
N LYS A 183 -3.11 0.30 13.82
CA LYS A 183 -4.09 1.28 13.33
C LYS A 183 -5.28 0.60 12.63
N LEU A 184 -5.05 -0.49 11.91
CA LEU A 184 -6.13 -1.31 11.35
C LEU A 184 -6.96 -1.95 12.47
N ASP A 185 -6.32 -2.45 13.52
CA ASP A 185 -7.00 -3.05 14.66
C ASP A 185 -7.86 -2.05 15.44
N GLU A 186 -7.41 -0.79 15.57
CA GLU A 186 -8.21 0.31 16.14
C GLU A 186 -9.46 0.60 15.29
N ALA A 187 -9.28 0.75 13.96
CA ALA A 187 -10.39 0.99 13.03
C ALA A 187 -11.38 -0.18 13.01
N LEU A 188 -10.87 -1.41 13.11
CA LEU A 188 -11.68 -2.63 13.16
C LEU A 188 -12.49 -2.68 14.46
N ALA A 189 -11.88 -2.43 15.62
CA ALA A 189 -12.56 -2.40 16.91
C ALA A 189 -13.67 -1.33 16.95
N ALA A 190 -13.48 -0.22 16.25
CA ALA A 190 -14.47 0.85 16.11
C ALA A 190 -15.56 0.55 15.06
N GLY A 191 -15.54 -0.60 14.37
CA GLY A 191 -16.47 -0.90 13.28
C GLY A 191 -16.29 0.02 12.05
N ARG A 192 -15.10 0.62 11.88
CA ARG A 192 -14.79 1.62 10.85
C ARG A 192 -13.76 1.16 9.81
N LEU A 193 -13.44 -0.14 9.80
CA LEU A 193 -12.60 -0.77 8.79
C LEU A 193 -13.47 -1.53 7.79
N GLY A 194 -13.54 -1.03 6.56
CA GLY A 194 -14.21 -1.72 5.47
C GLY A 194 -13.29 -2.73 4.80
N ALA A 195 -13.90 -3.70 4.14
CA ALA A 195 -13.18 -4.62 3.27
C ALA A 195 -14.04 -5.01 2.06
N GLN A 196 -13.39 -5.42 0.99
CA GLN A 196 -14.04 -6.05 -0.16
C GLN A 196 -13.12 -7.07 -0.80
N ARG A 197 -13.70 -8.10 -1.42
CA ARG A 197 -12.94 -9.11 -2.15
C ARG A 197 -12.49 -8.56 -3.51
N TRP A 198 -11.26 -8.88 -3.89
CA TRP A 198 -10.75 -8.69 -5.23
C TRP A 198 -10.32 -10.05 -5.80
N ALA A 199 -10.78 -10.35 -7.02
CA ALA A 199 -10.61 -11.66 -7.64
C ALA A 199 -9.50 -11.69 -8.69
N GLY A 200 -8.80 -10.59 -8.92
CA GLY A 200 -7.70 -10.52 -9.88
C GLY A 200 -6.43 -11.22 -9.38
N ALA A 201 -5.43 -11.28 -10.24
CA ALA A 201 -4.14 -11.89 -9.92
C ALA A 201 -3.36 -11.06 -8.89
N TRP A 202 -2.89 -11.71 -7.83
CA TRP A 202 -2.11 -11.10 -6.76
C TRP A 202 -0.97 -12.00 -6.31
N THR A 203 0.18 -11.40 -6.06
CA THR A 203 1.33 -12.11 -5.48
C THR A 203 2.15 -11.11 -4.64
N ASP A 204 2.44 -11.44 -3.38
CA ASP A 204 3.47 -10.76 -2.61
C ASP A 204 4.85 -11.29 -3.04
N VAL A 205 5.76 -10.40 -3.41
CA VAL A 205 7.10 -10.76 -3.87
C VAL A 205 8.07 -10.85 -2.69
N GLY A 206 7.81 -11.81 -1.81
CA GLY A 206 8.59 -12.01 -0.58
C GLY A 206 9.79 -12.95 -0.71
N THR A 207 9.87 -13.77 -1.77
CA THR A 207 10.98 -14.71 -2.02
C THR A 207 11.48 -14.66 -3.46
N VAL A 208 12.69 -15.18 -3.69
CA VAL A 208 13.30 -15.26 -5.03
C VAL A 208 12.46 -16.15 -5.94
N GLU A 209 11.94 -17.25 -5.40
CA GLU A 209 11.11 -18.21 -6.14
C GLU A 209 9.80 -17.58 -6.60
N ARG A 210 9.14 -16.77 -5.73
CA ARG A 210 7.93 -16.04 -6.11
C ARG A 210 8.20 -14.99 -7.18
N LEU A 211 9.34 -14.29 -7.10
CA LEU A 211 9.76 -13.37 -8.17
C LEU A 211 9.99 -14.10 -9.49
N ALA A 212 10.69 -15.25 -9.45
CA ALA A 212 10.97 -16.04 -10.64
C ALA A 212 9.70 -16.59 -11.31
N GLY A 213 8.68 -16.93 -10.52
CA GLY A 213 7.39 -17.39 -11.04
C GLY A 213 6.56 -16.31 -11.75
N LEU A 214 6.99 -15.04 -11.72
CA LEU A 214 6.31 -13.92 -12.36
C LEU A 214 6.96 -13.47 -13.69
N GLN A 215 8.09 -14.08 -14.07
CA GLN A 215 8.86 -13.73 -15.28
C GLN A 215 8.16 -14.14 -16.58
#